data_e5a82543eeaf95feb92caff5b93850b3
#
_entry.id   e5a82543eeaf95feb92caff5b93850b3
#
_cell.length_a   1.000
_cell.length_b   1.000
_cell.length_c   1.000
_cell.angle_alpha   90.00
_cell.angle_beta   90.00
_cell.angle_gamma   90.00
#
_symmetry.space_group_name_H-M   'P 1'
#
loop_
_entity.id
_entity.type
_entity.pdbx_description
1 polymer ?
#
loop_
_entity_poly.entity_id
_entity_poly.type
_entity_poly.pdbx_seq_one_letter_code
_entity_poly.pdbx_strand_id
1 'polypeptide(L)'
;CALPICQGLLGRAYVDLAQRDRTGDGWLEDTARQIEVLGFDLMVDREPATLRPTARIDAPVLYFGWYSGAADGPFLLPGFRFAPGAVALHIHSFSAATLRAPAEGWAAALVARGATATVGNVYEPYLQFTHHPNLLLRALVRGATLVEAAYEALPALSWQAILLGDPLYRPFAVSLDEQLTRRDELPPTLAP
;
A
#
# COMPACT_ATOMS: atom_id res chain seq x y z
N CYS A 1 1.71 -17.99 17.36
CA CYS A 1 1.18 -17.04 16.38
C CYS A 1 2.11 -17.06 15.17
N ALA A 2 1.68 -17.70 14.07
CA ALA A 2 2.49 -17.82 12.86
C ALA A 2 2.08 -16.80 11.79
N LEU A 3 1.44 -15.71 12.19
CA LEU A 3 0.94 -14.68 11.28
C LEU A 3 1.90 -13.48 11.23
N PRO A 4 2.04 -12.82 10.09
CA PRO A 4 2.87 -11.60 9.92
C PRO A 4 2.57 -10.50 10.95
N ILE A 5 1.38 -10.51 11.51
CA ILE A 5 0.90 -9.58 12.54
C ILE A 5 1.84 -9.49 13.76
N CYS A 6 2.58 -10.56 14.07
CA CYS A 6 3.47 -10.61 15.23
C CYS A 6 4.94 -10.29 14.89
N GLN A 7 5.27 -10.16 13.61
CA GLN A 7 6.66 -9.99 13.14
C GLN A 7 6.95 -8.59 12.57
N GLY A 8 5.92 -7.76 12.38
CA GLY A 8 6.03 -6.46 11.72
C GLY A 8 6.15 -6.57 10.20
N LEU A 9 6.36 -5.43 9.54
CA LEU A 9 6.57 -5.35 8.10
C LEU A 9 8.06 -5.46 7.79
N LEU A 10 8.45 -6.49 7.05
CA LEU A 10 9.83 -6.66 6.59
C LEU A 10 9.86 -6.78 5.06
N GLY A 11 10.51 -5.83 4.40
CA GLY A 11 10.61 -5.76 2.95
C GLY A 11 10.87 -4.35 2.46
N ARG A 12 10.59 -4.10 1.18
CA ARG A 12 10.84 -2.83 0.50
C ARG A 12 9.56 -2.06 0.27
N ALA A 13 9.70 -0.76 0.11
CA ALA A 13 8.61 0.17 -0.18
C ALA A 13 8.71 0.73 -1.60
N TYR A 14 7.57 0.97 -2.20
CA TYR A 14 7.46 1.49 -3.56
C TYR A 14 6.41 2.59 -3.61
N VAL A 15 6.78 3.73 -4.17
CA VAL A 15 5.87 4.86 -4.40
C VAL A 15 5.92 5.21 -5.89
N ASP A 16 4.75 5.28 -6.50
CA ASP A 16 4.55 5.41 -7.94
C ASP A 16 3.74 6.68 -8.23
N LEU A 17 4.44 7.76 -8.61
CA LEU A 17 3.82 9.05 -8.93
C LEU A 17 3.39 9.05 -10.41
N ALA A 18 2.27 9.73 -10.71
CA ALA A 18 1.79 9.82 -12.09
C ALA A 18 2.12 11.15 -12.79
N GLN A 19 2.60 12.15 -12.06
CA GLN A 19 2.81 13.51 -12.56
C GLN A 19 1.55 14.12 -13.22
N ARG A 20 0.38 13.78 -12.71
CA ARG A 20 -0.90 14.18 -13.28
C ARG A 20 -1.54 15.38 -12.59
N ASP A 21 -1.49 15.39 -11.28
CA ASP A 21 -2.08 16.43 -10.46
C ASP A 21 -1.21 16.69 -9.24
N ARG A 22 -0.95 17.96 -8.96
CA ARG A 22 -0.08 18.38 -7.86
C ARG A 22 -0.54 17.90 -6.49
N THR A 23 -1.85 17.74 -6.29
CA THR A 23 -2.42 17.33 -5.01
C THR A 23 -2.14 15.85 -4.76
N GLY A 24 -2.48 15.00 -5.72
CA GLY A 24 -2.27 13.56 -5.59
C GLY A 24 -0.78 13.18 -5.55
N ASP A 25 0.04 13.77 -6.42
CA ASP A 25 1.49 13.58 -6.36
C ASP A 25 2.06 14.09 -5.03
N GLY A 26 1.56 15.22 -4.50
CA GLY A 26 1.97 15.75 -3.21
C GLY A 26 1.68 14.79 -2.04
N TRP A 27 0.55 14.09 -2.05
CA TRP A 27 0.26 13.07 -1.04
C TRP A 27 1.22 11.89 -1.12
N LEU A 28 1.58 11.46 -2.33
CA LEU A 28 2.54 10.38 -2.53
C LEU A 28 3.96 10.79 -2.16
N GLU A 29 4.36 12.03 -2.44
CA GLU A 29 5.64 12.55 -1.98
C GLU A 29 5.71 12.65 -0.45
N ASP A 30 4.61 13.06 0.21
CA ASP A 30 4.51 13.02 1.67
C ASP A 30 4.61 11.59 2.21
N THR A 31 3.98 10.64 1.53
CA THR A 31 4.05 9.21 1.85
C THR A 31 5.49 8.71 1.73
N ALA A 32 6.18 9.04 0.63
CA ALA A 32 7.58 8.67 0.42
C ALA A 32 8.48 9.20 1.54
N ARG A 33 8.34 10.47 1.92
CA ARG A 33 9.10 11.06 3.05
C ARG A 33 8.85 10.33 4.38
N GLN A 34 7.62 9.93 4.65
CA GLN A 34 7.30 9.15 5.85
C GLN A 34 8.00 7.78 5.81
N ILE A 35 7.99 7.11 4.66
CA ILE A 35 8.63 5.81 4.46
C ILE A 35 10.16 5.91 4.65
N GLU A 36 10.79 6.96 4.14
CA GLU A 36 12.23 7.23 4.35
C GLU A 36 12.56 7.40 5.83
N VAL A 37 11.75 8.17 6.57
CA VAL A 37 11.92 8.37 8.02
C VAL A 37 11.77 7.05 8.80
N LEU A 38 10.92 6.14 8.32
CA LEU A 38 10.76 4.80 8.91
C LEU A 38 11.95 3.87 8.62
N GLY A 39 12.85 4.23 7.72
CA GLY A 39 14.05 3.45 7.39
C GLY A 39 13.83 2.32 6.40
N PHE A 40 12.68 2.25 5.71
CA PHE A 40 12.50 1.28 4.64
C PHE A 40 13.37 1.60 3.42
N ASP A 41 13.87 0.56 2.77
CA ASP A 41 14.45 0.68 1.42
C ASP A 41 13.33 1.07 0.45
N LEU A 42 13.39 2.30 -0.06
CA LEU A 42 12.34 2.94 -0.84
C LEU A 42 12.77 3.14 -2.29
N MET A 43 11.91 2.76 -3.21
CA MET A 43 11.97 3.17 -4.62
C MET A 43 10.81 4.12 -4.92
N VAL A 44 11.12 5.28 -5.49
CA VAL A 44 10.13 6.24 -5.96
C VAL A 44 10.21 6.29 -7.49
N ASP A 45 9.14 5.89 -8.17
CA ASP A 45 8.97 6.12 -9.60
C ASP A 45 8.32 7.49 -9.83
N ARG A 46 8.89 8.25 -10.77
CA ARG A 46 8.44 9.60 -11.14
C ARG A 46 8.02 9.67 -12.61
N GLU A 47 7.85 8.52 -13.25
CA GLU A 47 7.37 8.48 -14.63
C GLU A 47 5.84 8.69 -14.67
N PRO A 48 5.29 9.25 -15.76
CA PRO A 48 3.83 9.46 -15.87
C PRO A 48 3.00 8.17 -16.00
N ALA A 49 3.63 7.05 -16.31
CA ALA A 49 2.99 5.75 -16.41
C ALA A 49 3.25 4.93 -15.14
N THR A 50 2.41 3.93 -14.88
CA THR A 50 2.66 2.94 -13.83
C THR A 50 4.05 2.31 -13.99
N LEU A 51 4.64 1.90 -12.89
CA LEU A 51 5.88 1.12 -12.83
C LEU A 51 6.01 0.16 -14.02
N ARG A 52 7.14 0.20 -14.72
CA ARG A 52 7.35 -0.62 -15.93
C ARG A 52 7.33 -2.11 -15.57
N PRO A 53 6.85 -3.01 -16.47
CA PRO A 53 6.90 -4.46 -16.23
C PRO A 53 8.31 -4.99 -15.94
N THR A 54 9.34 -4.28 -16.42
CA THR A 54 10.75 -4.61 -16.20
C THR A 54 11.30 -4.03 -14.89
N ALA A 55 10.51 -3.26 -14.14
CA ALA A 55 10.92 -2.76 -12.84
C ALA A 55 11.16 -3.93 -11.89
N ARG A 56 12.32 -3.91 -11.24
CA ARG A 56 12.64 -4.91 -10.23
C ARG A 56 11.93 -4.55 -8.94
N ILE A 57 10.93 -5.36 -8.60
CA ILE A 57 10.16 -5.20 -7.37
C ILE A 57 10.40 -6.42 -6.49
N ASP A 58 11.24 -6.25 -5.48
CA ASP A 58 11.63 -7.30 -4.54
C ASP A 58 10.91 -7.09 -3.21
N ALA A 59 10.33 -8.16 -2.65
CA ALA A 59 9.69 -8.21 -1.33
C ALA A 59 8.83 -6.96 -0.99
N PRO A 60 7.88 -6.54 -1.85
CA PRO A 60 7.10 -5.33 -1.61
C PRO A 60 6.21 -5.49 -0.38
N VAL A 61 6.39 -4.66 0.65
CA VAL A 61 5.54 -4.58 1.84
C VAL A 61 4.69 -3.32 1.89
N LEU A 62 5.15 -2.24 1.24
CA LEU A 62 4.42 -1.00 1.08
C LEU A 62 4.38 -0.63 -0.39
N TYR A 63 3.20 -0.36 -0.92
CA TYR A 63 3.01 0.20 -2.25
C TYR A 63 1.96 1.29 -2.23
N PHE A 64 2.31 2.45 -2.72
CA PHE A 64 1.39 3.58 -2.88
C PHE A 64 1.58 4.18 -4.26
N GLY A 65 0.52 4.20 -5.04
CA GLY A 65 0.59 4.71 -6.41
C GLY A 65 -0.69 5.36 -6.90
N TRP A 66 -0.61 5.98 -8.05
CA TRP A 66 -1.68 6.48 -8.89
C TRP A 66 -1.09 6.80 -10.28
N TYR A 67 -1.74 7.00 -11.32
CA TYR A 67 -3.16 6.99 -11.64
C TYR A 67 -3.35 6.16 -12.92
N SER A 68 -3.67 4.92 -12.79
CA SER A 68 -4.04 4.02 -13.88
C SER A 68 -5.41 3.39 -13.61
N GLY A 69 -6.18 3.15 -14.66
CA GLY A 69 -7.56 2.67 -14.54
C GLY A 69 -7.69 1.25 -14.04
N ALA A 70 -6.70 0.40 -14.29
CA ALA A 70 -6.63 -0.98 -13.85
C ALA A 70 -5.19 -1.34 -13.50
N ALA A 71 -5.00 -2.45 -12.80
CA ALA A 71 -3.66 -2.95 -12.49
C ALA A 71 -2.86 -3.14 -13.77
N ASP A 72 -1.61 -2.70 -13.73
CA ASP A 72 -0.70 -2.66 -14.87
C ASP A 72 0.73 -2.95 -14.42
N GLY A 73 1.68 -2.90 -15.34
CA GLY A 73 3.10 -3.04 -15.06
C GLY A 73 3.46 -4.38 -14.40
N PRO A 74 4.31 -4.37 -13.36
CA PRO A 74 4.78 -5.58 -12.70
C PRO A 74 3.67 -6.36 -11.99
N PHE A 75 2.56 -5.69 -11.63
CA PHE A 75 1.43 -6.32 -10.93
C PHE A 75 0.69 -7.36 -11.78
N LEU A 76 0.85 -7.33 -13.10
CA LEU A 76 0.30 -8.33 -14.01
C LEU A 76 1.21 -9.56 -14.18
N LEU A 77 2.47 -9.48 -13.80
CA LEU A 77 3.41 -10.59 -13.98
C LEU A 77 3.00 -11.81 -13.14
N PRO A 78 3.01 -13.03 -13.71
CA PRO A 78 2.56 -14.24 -12.99
C PRO A 78 3.34 -14.51 -11.70
N GLY A 79 4.61 -14.16 -11.66
CA GLY A 79 5.49 -14.35 -10.49
C GLY A 79 5.44 -13.24 -9.47
N PHE A 80 4.77 -12.12 -9.73
CA PHE A 80 4.70 -11.01 -8.78
C PHE A 80 3.86 -11.40 -7.55
N ARG A 81 4.40 -11.14 -6.37
CA ARG A 81 3.70 -11.28 -5.09
C ARG A 81 4.14 -10.21 -4.11
N PHE A 82 3.20 -9.71 -3.36
CA PHE A 82 3.48 -8.93 -2.17
C PHE A 82 4.06 -9.81 -1.05
N ALA A 83 4.94 -9.25 -0.25
CA ALA A 83 5.41 -9.91 0.96
C ALA A 83 4.30 -10.00 2.01
N PRO A 84 4.36 -10.98 2.93
CA PRO A 84 3.36 -11.13 3.98
C PRO A 84 3.20 -9.84 4.81
N GLY A 85 1.96 -9.47 5.08
CA GLY A 85 1.64 -8.24 5.82
C GLY A 85 1.53 -6.97 4.97
N ALA A 86 1.82 -7.03 3.67
CA ALA A 86 1.88 -5.86 2.82
C ALA A 86 0.61 -5.01 2.82
N VAL A 87 0.80 -3.70 2.88
CA VAL A 87 -0.24 -2.67 2.67
C VAL A 87 0.00 -2.04 1.30
N ALA A 88 -1.03 -2.07 0.47
CA ALA A 88 -0.94 -1.56 -0.89
C ALA A 88 -2.15 -0.69 -1.23
N LEU A 89 -1.92 0.44 -1.89
CA LEU A 89 -2.98 1.35 -2.33
C LEU A 89 -2.61 1.92 -3.70
N HIS A 90 -3.54 1.86 -4.64
CA HIS A 90 -3.44 2.61 -5.89
C HIS A 90 -4.68 3.49 -6.07
N ILE A 91 -4.48 4.79 -6.13
CA ILE A 91 -5.56 5.76 -6.25
C ILE A 91 -6.11 5.74 -7.67
N HIS A 92 -7.37 5.42 -7.81
CA HIS A 92 -8.15 5.57 -9.02
C HIS A 92 -9.64 5.68 -8.69
N SER A 93 -10.40 6.36 -9.53
CA SER A 93 -11.82 6.63 -9.35
C SER A 93 -12.66 5.37 -9.10
N PHE A 94 -12.30 4.27 -9.76
CA PHE A 94 -13.01 3.00 -9.74
C PHE A 94 -12.11 1.84 -9.32
N SER A 95 -11.13 2.10 -8.46
CA SER A 95 -10.13 1.09 -8.06
C SER A 95 -10.74 -0.16 -7.42
N ALA A 96 -11.96 -0.08 -6.91
CA ALA A 96 -12.71 -1.17 -6.28
C ALA A 96 -14.15 -1.32 -6.83
N ALA A 97 -14.43 -0.87 -8.06
CA ALA A 97 -15.75 -1.02 -8.68
C ALA A 97 -16.20 -2.47 -8.82
N THR A 98 -15.25 -3.39 -8.96
CA THR A 98 -15.47 -4.83 -8.87
C THR A 98 -14.36 -5.52 -8.08
N LEU A 99 -14.74 -6.54 -7.29
CA LEU A 99 -13.79 -7.43 -6.61
C LEU A 99 -13.78 -8.83 -7.23
N ARG A 100 -14.63 -9.07 -8.22
CA ARG A 100 -14.80 -10.39 -8.87
C ARG A 100 -13.88 -10.60 -10.06
N ALA A 101 -13.29 -9.53 -10.57
CA ALA A 101 -12.42 -9.54 -11.73
C ALA A 101 -11.12 -8.77 -11.42
N PRO A 102 -10.04 -9.44 -11.00
CA PRO A 102 -8.78 -8.78 -10.65
C PRO A 102 -8.14 -7.98 -11.79
N ALA A 103 -8.55 -8.22 -13.04
CA ALA A 103 -8.05 -7.46 -14.19
C ALA A 103 -8.80 -6.12 -14.42
N GLU A 104 -9.90 -5.87 -13.72
CA GLU A 104 -10.78 -4.71 -13.98
C GLU A 104 -10.65 -3.57 -12.97
N GLY A 105 -9.62 -3.58 -12.15
CA GLY A 105 -9.37 -2.54 -11.15
C GLY A 105 -8.09 -2.80 -10.37
N TRP A 106 -7.90 -2.05 -9.31
CA TRP A 106 -6.69 -2.17 -8.49
C TRP A 106 -6.89 -2.99 -7.23
N ALA A 107 -7.93 -2.72 -6.46
CA ALA A 107 -8.08 -3.33 -5.13
C ALA A 107 -8.12 -4.86 -5.18
N ALA A 108 -8.90 -5.44 -6.10
CA ALA A 108 -8.95 -6.88 -6.31
C ALA A 108 -7.61 -7.44 -6.81
N ALA A 109 -6.92 -6.74 -7.72
CA ALA A 109 -5.62 -7.13 -8.23
C ALA A 109 -4.56 -7.18 -7.12
N LEU A 110 -4.48 -6.15 -6.30
CA LEU A 110 -3.52 -6.07 -5.19
C LEU A 110 -3.72 -7.24 -4.20
N VAL A 111 -4.97 -7.52 -3.81
CA VAL A 111 -5.30 -8.65 -2.92
C VAL A 111 -4.97 -9.99 -3.59
N ALA A 112 -5.32 -10.18 -4.86
CA ALA A 112 -4.99 -11.40 -5.62
C ALA A 112 -3.47 -11.62 -5.74
N ARG A 113 -2.67 -10.57 -5.63
CA ARG A 113 -1.20 -10.62 -5.59
C ARG A 113 -0.62 -10.73 -4.19
N GLY A 114 -1.46 -10.88 -3.16
CA GLY A 114 -1.04 -11.15 -1.78
C GLY A 114 -0.95 -9.92 -0.88
N ALA A 115 -1.40 -8.74 -1.31
CA ALA A 115 -1.54 -7.63 -0.40
C ALA A 115 -2.50 -8.00 0.74
N THR A 116 -2.06 -7.80 1.98
CA THR A 116 -2.83 -8.11 3.19
C THR A 116 -3.93 -7.08 3.42
N ALA A 117 -3.67 -5.84 3.01
CA ALA A 117 -4.57 -4.72 3.20
C ALA A 117 -4.55 -3.76 2.01
N THR A 118 -5.73 -3.32 1.59
CA THR A 118 -5.92 -2.23 0.63
C THR A 118 -7.22 -1.50 0.89
N VAL A 119 -7.33 -0.30 0.35
CA VAL A 119 -8.56 0.47 0.27
C VAL A 119 -8.85 0.82 -1.18
N GLY A 120 -10.10 1.11 -1.52
CA GLY A 120 -10.44 1.46 -2.88
C GLY A 120 -11.78 2.17 -3.01
N ASN A 121 -11.99 2.79 -4.16
CA ASN A 121 -13.19 3.52 -4.50
C ASN A 121 -14.11 2.66 -5.36
N VAL A 122 -15.36 2.52 -4.96
CA VAL A 122 -16.38 1.75 -5.70
C VAL A 122 -16.97 2.61 -6.82
N TYR A 123 -17.09 3.89 -6.58
CA TYR A 123 -17.60 4.87 -7.54
C TYR A 123 -16.79 6.16 -7.46
N GLU A 124 -16.84 6.99 -8.51
CA GLU A 124 -16.06 8.22 -8.69
C GLU A 124 -16.07 9.13 -7.45
N PRO A 125 -14.97 9.23 -6.69
CA PRO A 125 -14.89 10.10 -5.54
C PRO A 125 -14.36 11.48 -5.89
N TYR A 126 -13.84 11.67 -7.11
CA TYR A 126 -12.83 12.67 -7.42
C TYR A 126 -11.67 12.61 -6.43
N LEU A 127 -10.70 13.50 -6.49
CA LEU A 127 -9.64 13.56 -5.46
C LEU A 127 -10.18 13.96 -4.08
N GLN A 128 -11.30 14.70 -4.03
CA GLN A 128 -11.85 15.22 -2.78
C GLN A 128 -12.32 14.15 -1.79
N PHE A 129 -12.69 12.96 -2.24
CA PHE A 129 -13.31 11.94 -1.38
C PHE A 129 -12.59 10.59 -1.41
N THR A 130 -11.40 10.51 -2.04
CA THR A 130 -10.58 9.31 -1.98
C THR A 130 -9.76 9.24 -0.70
N HIS A 131 -9.26 8.06 -0.36
CA HIS A 131 -8.30 7.91 0.74
C HIS A 131 -6.99 8.63 0.43
N HIS A 132 -6.51 9.42 1.37
CA HIS A 132 -5.22 10.08 1.27
C HIS A 132 -4.12 9.13 1.76
N PRO A 133 -3.18 8.69 0.90
CA PRO A 133 -2.17 7.69 1.26
C PRO A 133 -1.25 8.13 2.40
N ASN A 134 -0.87 9.42 2.44
CA ASN A 134 -0.06 9.98 3.50
C ASN A 134 -0.75 9.98 4.87
N LEU A 135 -2.08 10.17 4.91
CA LEU A 135 -2.85 10.10 6.15
C LEU A 135 -3.04 8.65 6.60
N LEU A 136 -3.32 7.74 5.64
CA LEU A 136 -3.42 6.31 5.90
C LEU A 136 -2.13 5.78 6.53
N LEU A 137 -0.99 6.02 5.89
CA LEU A 137 0.31 5.57 6.40
C LEU A 137 0.61 6.18 7.77
N ARG A 138 0.41 7.49 7.95
CA ARG A 138 0.63 8.18 9.22
C ARG A 138 -0.17 7.57 10.37
N ALA A 139 -1.44 7.24 10.14
CA ALA A 139 -2.27 6.61 11.17
C ALA A 139 -1.77 5.20 11.51
N LEU A 140 -1.44 4.38 10.50
CA LEU A 140 -0.90 3.03 10.71
C LEU A 140 0.41 3.07 11.50
N VAL A 141 1.32 3.98 11.16
CA VAL A 141 2.62 4.15 11.86
C VAL A 141 2.43 4.51 13.33
N ARG A 142 1.39 5.27 13.66
CA ARG A 142 1.04 5.58 15.05
C ARG A 142 0.36 4.43 15.81
N GLY A 143 0.25 3.26 15.17
CA GLY A 143 -0.32 2.05 15.77
C GLY A 143 -1.84 1.95 15.64
N ALA A 144 -2.48 2.76 14.79
CA ALA A 144 -3.89 2.59 14.48
C ALA A 144 -4.13 1.23 13.80
N THR A 145 -5.30 0.67 14.01
CA THR A 145 -5.77 -0.48 13.23
C THR A 145 -6.06 -0.05 11.79
N LEU A 146 -6.14 -1.02 10.90
CA LEU A 146 -6.42 -0.75 9.48
C LEU A 146 -7.72 0.03 9.28
N VAL A 147 -8.78 -0.31 10.02
CA VAL A 147 -10.06 0.41 9.91
C VAL A 147 -9.97 1.83 10.46
N GLU A 148 -9.31 2.04 11.59
CA GLU A 148 -9.09 3.39 12.14
C GLU A 148 -8.30 4.26 11.17
N ALA A 149 -7.23 3.71 10.60
CA ALA A 149 -6.41 4.41 9.61
C ALA A 149 -7.18 4.71 8.31
N ALA A 150 -8.00 3.78 7.83
CA ALA A 150 -8.84 4.00 6.66
C ALA A 150 -9.86 5.13 6.89
N TYR A 151 -10.48 5.19 8.06
CA TYR A 151 -11.39 6.30 8.41
C TYR A 151 -10.65 7.63 8.55
N GLU A 152 -9.47 7.66 9.16
CA GLU A 152 -8.65 8.88 9.29
C GLU A 152 -8.18 9.40 7.92
N ALA A 153 -7.99 8.51 6.96
CA ALA A 153 -7.53 8.85 5.62
C ALA A 153 -8.65 9.39 4.70
N LEU A 154 -9.91 9.25 5.09
CA LEU A 154 -11.05 9.73 4.31
C LEU A 154 -11.45 11.15 4.74
N PRO A 155 -11.55 12.10 3.79
CA PRO A 155 -12.06 13.45 4.09
C PRO A 155 -13.58 13.49 4.33
N ALA A 156 -14.30 12.45 3.88
CA ALA A 156 -15.74 12.31 4.07
C ALA A 156 -16.14 10.84 4.20
N LEU A 157 -17.00 10.54 5.18
CA LEU A 157 -17.40 9.16 5.51
C LEU A 157 -18.62 8.66 4.72
N SER A 158 -19.25 9.51 3.97
CA SER A 158 -20.52 9.19 3.26
C SER A 158 -20.34 8.93 1.78
N TRP A 159 -19.16 8.47 1.36
CA TRP A 159 -18.94 8.09 -0.03
C TRP A 159 -18.65 6.59 -0.18
N GLN A 160 -18.69 6.11 -1.43
CA GLN A 160 -18.60 4.69 -1.77
C GLN A 160 -17.13 4.24 -1.84
N ALA A 161 -16.55 4.03 -0.68
CA ALA A 161 -15.22 3.47 -0.53
C ALA A 161 -15.28 2.17 0.28
N ILE A 162 -14.31 1.29 0.06
CA ILE A 162 -14.19 0.02 0.79
C ILE A 162 -12.79 -0.19 1.33
N LEU A 163 -12.74 -1.01 2.36
CA LEU A 163 -11.52 -1.56 2.93
C LEU A 163 -11.51 -3.08 2.71
N LEU A 164 -10.38 -3.61 2.27
CA LEU A 164 -10.11 -5.04 2.14
C LEU A 164 -8.94 -5.42 3.03
N GLY A 165 -9.14 -6.39 3.90
CA GLY A 165 -8.20 -6.87 4.89
C GLY A 165 -8.86 -7.03 6.25
N ASP A 166 -8.11 -7.51 7.25
CA ASP A 166 -8.60 -7.55 8.62
C ASP A 166 -8.70 -6.13 9.19
N PRO A 167 -9.90 -5.66 9.60
CA PRO A 167 -10.07 -4.31 10.15
C PRO A 167 -9.22 -4.04 11.39
N LEU A 168 -8.86 -5.07 12.15
CA LEU A 168 -8.03 -4.95 13.37
C LEU A 168 -6.54 -5.08 13.09
N TYR A 169 -6.13 -5.29 11.85
CA TYR A 169 -4.74 -5.41 11.46
C TYR A 169 -3.93 -4.16 11.82
N ARG A 170 -2.77 -4.37 12.43
CA ARG A 170 -1.80 -3.34 12.84
C ARG A 170 -0.44 -3.66 12.21
N PRO A 171 -0.13 -3.15 11.01
CA PRO A 171 1.12 -3.45 10.31
C PRO A 171 2.37 -3.02 11.09
N PHE A 172 2.28 -1.96 11.88
CA PHE A 172 3.36 -1.39 12.69
C PHE A 172 3.22 -1.70 14.18
N ALA A 173 2.59 -2.82 14.54
CA ALA A 173 2.56 -3.29 15.94
C ALA A 173 3.97 -3.53 16.50
N VAL A 174 4.93 -3.86 15.64
CA VAL A 174 6.36 -3.91 15.92
C VAL A 174 7.04 -2.92 14.97
N SER A 175 7.76 -1.95 15.52
CA SER A 175 8.48 -0.96 14.70
C SER A 175 9.63 -1.59 13.91
N LEU A 176 10.04 -0.97 12.85
CA LEU A 176 11.20 -1.44 12.07
C LEU A 176 12.46 -1.44 12.94
N ASP A 177 12.68 -0.42 13.76
CA ASP A 177 13.80 -0.34 14.69
C ASP A 177 13.81 -1.50 15.68
N GLU A 178 12.64 -1.86 16.21
CA GLU A 178 12.52 -3.01 17.10
C GLU A 178 12.83 -4.33 16.37
N GLN A 179 12.37 -4.48 15.12
CA GLN A 179 12.70 -5.64 14.30
C GLN A 179 14.19 -5.73 14.00
N LEU A 180 14.84 -4.61 13.66
CA LEU A 180 16.28 -4.57 13.39
C LEU A 180 17.11 -4.84 14.64
N THR A 181 16.66 -4.40 15.81
CA THR A 181 17.31 -4.69 17.10
C THR A 181 17.24 -6.17 17.45
N ARG A 182 16.16 -6.86 17.05
CA ARG A 182 15.97 -8.30 17.25
C ARG A 182 16.42 -9.15 16.06
N ARG A 183 17.27 -8.61 15.20
CA ARG A 183 17.71 -9.24 13.96
C ARG A 183 18.20 -10.69 14.13
N ASP A 184 18.92 -10.96 15.22
CA ASP A 184 19.46 -12.29 15.51
C ASP A 184 18.39 -13.31 15.93
N GLU A 185 17.17 -12.84 16.24
CA GLU A 185 16.01 -13.66 16.57
C GLU A 185 15.15 -13.97 15.34
N LEU A 186 15.45 -13.34 14.18
CA LEU A 186 14.68 -13.54 12.96
C LEU A 186 14.95 -14.93 12.35
N PRO A 187 13.94 -15.59 11.79
CA PRO A 187 14.15 -16.82 11.03
C PRO A 187 15.19 -16.61 9.90
N PRO A 188 16.01 -17.62 9.57
CA PRO A 188 17.03 -17.50 8.52
C PRO A 188 16.51 -17.04 7.16
N THR A 189 15.22 -17.27 6.88
CA THR A 189 14.53 -16.84 5.66
C THR A 189 14.24 -15.33 5.62
N LEU A 190 14.40 -14.63 6.73
CA LEU A 190 14.14 -13.19 6.88
C LEU A 190 15.41 -12.42 7.30
N ALA A 191 16.50 -13.12 7.58
CA ALA A 191 17.80 -12.49 7.75
C ALA A 191 18.31 -12.02 6.37
N PRO A 192 18.86 -10.80 6.25
CA PRO A 192 19.40 -10.27 5.01
C PRO A 192 20.62 -11.04 4.54
#